data_5dd74cc95bc4d048104b8347f7abb980
#
_entry.id   5dd74cc95bc4d048104b8347f7abb980
#
_cell.length_a   1.000
_cell.length_b   1.000
_cell.length_c   1.000
_cell.angle_alpha   90.00
_cell.angle_beta   90.00
_cell.angle_gamma   90.00
#
_symmetry.space_group_name_H-M   'P 1'
#
loop_
_entity.id
_entity.type
_entity.pdbx_description
1 polymer ?
#
loop_
_entity_poly.entity_id
_entity_poly.type
_entity_poly.pdbx_seq_one_letter_code
_entity_poly.pdbx_strand_id
1 'polypeptide(L)'
;MRESKVLYPSPILSQYIKYYWVLKTDEVEPVMVQTIPSGCVHLVFHRGENLNIQSKGLQPKNFIRGQFSTYGSLISEGNIDMIAVIFHPLGLNPFVRCSMSELYNHYINVEDLEDIELNDLKRNISVEPAVETCIRLIERFFMQRLVDADCNYQRTQHAIRQIINQPQIDVNTLAESTCLGYRQFKRVFTDHVGMSPKEYYRVVRFQRALYLLQNHPGMEFVDLAYSC
;
A
#
# COMPACT_ATOMS: atom_id res chain seq x y z
N MET A 1 -24.78 6.28 7.35
CA MET A 1 -24.73 5.56 6.03
C MET A 1 -23.29 5.28 5.69
N ARG A 2 -22.94 4.05 5.28
CA ARG A 2 -21.56 3.68 4.94
C ARG A 2 -21.41 3.65 3.40
N GLU A 3 -20.56 4.50 2.87
CA GLU A 3 -20.22 4.54 1.44
C GLU A 3 -18.77 4.09 1.26
N SER A 4 -18.55 3.10 0.40
CA SER A 4 -17.22 2.63 0.01
C SER A 4 -17.12 2.59 -1.51
N LYS A 5 -16.21 3.36 -2.08
CA LYS A 5 -16.06 3.52 -3.53
C LYS A 5 -14.62 3.27 -3.93
N VAL A 6 -14.42 2.51 -5.00
CA VAL A 6 -13.12 2.33 -5.64
C VAL A 6 -13.11 3.10 -6.95
N LEU A 7 -12.07 3.91 -7.16
CA LEU A 7 -11.82 4.67 -8.38
C LEU A 7 -10.46 4.25 -8.95
N TYR A 8 -10.35 4.23 -10.26
CA TYR A 8 -9.12 3.82 -10.92
C TYR A 8 -8.33 5.03 -11.42
N PRO A 9 -6.98 4.95 -11.40
CA PRO A 9 -6.13 6.02 -11.86
C PRO A 9 -6.16 6.16 -13.39
N SER A 10 -5.70 7.33 -13.85
CA SER A 10 -5.42 7.57 -15.26
C SER A 10 -4.40 6.54 -15.81
N PRO A 11 -4.40 6.27 -17.13
CA PRO A 11 -3.50 5.28 -17.75
C PRO A 11 -2.02 5.50 -17.41
N ILE A 12 -1.59 6.76 -17.31
CA ILE A 12 -0.20 7.11 -16.97
C ILE A 12 0.18 6.66 -15.56
N LEU A 13 -0.73 6.81 -14.60
CA LEU A 13 -0.49 6.48 -13.20
C LEU A 13 -0.83 5.02 -12.86
N SER A 14 -1.54 4.30 -13.73
CA SER A 14 -2.00 2.92 -13.47
C SER A 14 -0.87 1.90 -13.25
N GLN A 15 0.35 2.19 -13.71
CA GLN A 15 1.52 1.35 -13.42
C GLN A 15 2.06 1.52 -11.98
N TYR A 16 1.72 2.63 -11.32
CA TYR A 16 2.16 2.98 -9.96
C TYR A 16 1.04 2.85 -8.94
N ILE A 17 -0.15 3.36 -9.28
CA ILE A 17 -1.33 3.41 -8.44
C ILE A 17 -2.28 2.31 -8.87
N LYS A 18 -2.66 1.45 -7.93
CA LYS A 18 -3.58 0.33 -8.16
C LYS A 18 -5.02 0.80 -8.23
N TYR A 19 -5.42 1.62 -7.25
CA TYR A 19 -6.72 2.28 -7.17
C TYR A 19 -6.73 3.35 -6.08
N TYR A 20 -7.73 4.20 -6.12
CA TYR A 20 -8.12 5.08 -5.01
C TYR A 20 -9.28 4.42 -4.27
N TRP A 21 -9.17 4.39 -2.94
CA TRP A 21 -10.25 3.91 -2.11
C TRP A 21 -10.81 5.08 -1.29
N VAL A 22 -12.11 5.33 -1.47
CA VAL A 22 -12.86 6.34 -0.73
C VAL A 22 -13.77 5.63 0.24
N LEU A 23 -13.66 5.98 1.50
CA LEU A 23 -14.50 5.45 2.56
C LEU A 23 -15.12 6.63 3.31
N LYS A 24 -16.45 6.65 3.36
CA LYS A 24 -17.20 7.64 4.11
C LYS A 24 -18.26 6.96 4.95
N THR A 25 -18.36 7.35 6.23
CA THR A 25 -19.43 6.90 7.13
C THR A 25 -19.80 8.01 8.09
N ASP A 26 -21.09 8.16 8.30
CA ASP A 26 -21.67 9.08 9.29
C ASP A 26 -22.04 8.36 10.59
N GLU A 27 -21.57 7.13 10.76
CA GLU A 27 -21.83 6.32 11.96
C GLU A 27 -21.10 6.92 13.15
N VAL A 28 -21.85 7.11 14.24
CA VAL A 28 -21.33 7.63 15.52
C VAL A 28 -20.83 6.51 16.42
N GLU A 29 -21.32 5.28 16.18
CA GLU A 29 -20.87 4.11 16.94
C GLU A 29 -19.46 3.68 16.55
N PRO A 30 -18.62 3.25 17.48
CA PRO A 30 -17.28 2.76 17.18
C PRO A 30 -17.32 1.58 16.22
N VAL A 31 -16.60 1.71 15.10
CA VAL A 31 -16.47 0.65 14.09
C VAL A 31 -15.06 0.09 14.15
N MET A 32 -14.96 -1.23 14.35
CA MET A 32 -13.68 -1.92 14.26
C MET A 32 -13.36 -2.27 12.81
N VAL A 33 -12.23 -1.78 12.31
CA VAL A 33 -11.71 -2.09 10.97
C VAL A 33 -10.46 -2.92 11.11
N GLN A 34 -10.47 -4.13 10.57
CA GLN A 34 -9.27 -4.96 10.51
C GLN A 34 -8.46 -4.63 9.25
N THR A 35 -7.17 -4.42 9.44
CA THR A 35 -6.21 -4.23 8.35
C THR A 35 -5.33 -5.45 8.21
N ILE A 36 -5.26 -5.97 7.01
CA ILE A 36 -4.44 -7.15 6.67
C ILE A 36 -3.24 -6.77 5.82
N PRO A 37 -2.15 -7.55 5.84
CA PRO A 37 -1.03 -7.36 4.93
C PRO A 37 -1.50 -7.44 3.47
N SER A 38 -1.33 -6.36 2.72
CA SER A 38 -1.82 -6.27 1.33
C SER A 38 -0.73 -6.36 0.27
N GLY A 39 0.54 -6.26 0.66
CA GLY A 39 1.65 -6.11 -0.27
C GLY A 39 1.70 -4.74 -0.96
N CYS A 40 0.93 -3.77 -0.46
CA CYS A 40 0.79 -2.44 -1.02
C CYS A 40 1.19 -1.36 0.00
N VAL A 41 1.70 -0.24 -0.50
CA VAL A 41 1.89 0.98 0.29
C VAL A 41 0.68 1.87 0.09
N HIS A 42 0.26 2.58 1.13
CA HIS A 42 -0.90 3.46 1.07
C HIS A 42 -0.51 4.89 1.45
N LEU A 43 -0.97 5.88 0.69
CA LEU A 43 -1.01 7.28 1.14
C LEU A 43 -2.46 7.61 1.47
N VAL A 44 -2.70 8.04 2.70
CA VAL A 44 -4.05 8.26 3.24
C VAL A 44 -4.24 9.72 3.62
N PHE A 45 -5.35 10.29 3.17
CA PHE A 45 -5.87 11.59 3.56
C PHE A 45 -7.20 11.38 4.29
N HIS A 46 -7.23 11.67 5.58
CA HIS A 46 -8.40 11.50 6.43
C HIS A 46 -8.97 12.86 6.84
N ARG A 47 -10.20 13.15 6.45
CA ARG A 47 -10.90 14.42 6.70
C ARG A 47 -11.89 14.33 7.88
N GLY A 48 -12.23 13.09 8.28
CA GLY A 48 -13.13 12.81 9.42
C GLY A 48 -12.43 12.85 10.76
N GLU A 49 -13.02 12.15 11.74
CA GLU A 49 -12.46 12.00 13.07
C GLU A 49 -11.21 11.09 13.08
N ASN A 50 -10.42 11.16 14.16
CA ASN A 50 -9.22 10.35 14.28
C ASN A 50 -9.59 8.87 14.44
N LEU A 51 -8.72 8.00 13.89
CA LEU A 51 -8.79 6.57 14.11
C LEU A 51 -7.81 6.18 15.22
N ASN A 52 -8.22 5.27 16.09
CA ASN A 52 -7.37 4.67 17.11
C ASN A 52 -6.79 3.35 16.62
N ILE A 53 -5.47 3.23 16.64
CA ILE A 53 -4.80 1.94 16.42
C ILE A 53 -4.81 1.20 17.75
N GLN A 54 -5.47 0.04 17.80
CA GLN A 54 -5.48 -0.79 18.99
C GLN A 54 -4.04 -1.04 19.47
N SER A 55 -3.74 -0.69 20.72
CA SER A 55 -2.42 -0.78 21.34
C SER A 55 -1.34 0.24 20.93
N LYS A 56 -1.57 1.15 19.97
CA LYS A 56 -0.57 2.15 19.53
C LYS A 56 -1.03 3.61 19.65
N GLY A 57 -2.30 3.85 20.01
CA GLY A 57 -2.85 5.21 20.14
C GLY A 57 -3.40 5.78 18.83
N LEU A 58 -3.52 7.11 18.78
CA LEU A 58 -4.10 7.81 17.63
C LEU A 58 -3.30 7.61 16.34
N GLN A 59 -4.01 7.27 15.28
CA GLN A 59 -3.45 7.25 13.93
C GLN A 59 -3.29 8.70 13.41
N PRO A 60 -2.20 9.04 12.73
CA PRO A 60 -2.12 10.31 12.00
C PRO A 60 -3.29 10.45 11.02
N LYS A 61 -3.77 11.68 10.80
CA LYS A 61 -4.84 11.92 9.80
C LYS A 61 -4.34 11.78 8.36
N ASN A 62 -3.10 12.21 8.13
CA ASN A 62 -2.50 12.17 6.79
C ASN A 62 -1.17 11.45 6.90
N PHE A 63 -1.08 10.28 6.30
CA PHE A 63 0.08 9.42 6.51
C PHE A 63 0.37 8.54 5.31
N ILE A 64 1.62 8.13 5.22
CA ILE A 64 2.03 6.98 4.42
C ILE A 64 2.06 5.75 5.34
N ARG A 65 1.31 4.72 4.96
CA ARG A 65 1.37 3.40 5.56
C ARG A 65 2.27 2.53 4.72
N GLY A 66 3.40 2.14 5.27
CA GLY A 66 4.33 1.21 4.61
C GLY A 66 3.80 -0.22 4.50
N GLN A 67 4.68 -1.11 4.12
CA GLN A 67 4.38 -2.54 4.11
C GLN A 67 4.24 -3.09 5.53
N PHE A 68 3.19 -3.86 5.76
CA PHE A 68 2.96 -4.54 7.04
C PHE A 68 3.01 -6.06 6.85
N SER A 69 3.66 -6.74 7.80
CA SER A 69 3.77 -8.21 7.83
C SER A 69 2.71 -8.88 8.70
N THR A 70 1.99 -8.10 9.53
CA THR A 70 0.98 -8.57 10.46
C THR A 70 -0.35 -7.83 10.27
N TYR A 71 -1.44 -8.44 10.73
CA TYR A 71 -2.72 -7.77 10.80
C TYR A 71 -2.73 -6.70 11.90
N GLY A 72 -3.63 -5.75 11.78
CA GLY A 72 -3.89 -4.73 12.78
C GLY A 72 -5.38 -4.44 12.91
N SER A 73 -5.79 -3.85 14.02
CA SER A 73 -7.14 -3.39 14.24
C SER A 73 -7.15 -1.89 14.46
N LEU A 74 -8.05 -1.21 13.77
CA LEU A 74 -8.33 0.21 13.92
C LEU A 74 -9.73 0.36 14.49
N ILE A 75 -9.91 1.30 15.40
CA ILE A 75 -11.22 1.65 15.95
C ILE A 75 -11.52 3.08 15.54
N SER A 76 -12.64 3.29 14.86
CA SER A 76 -13.19 4.60 14.61
C SER A 76 -14.07 5.01 15.79
N GLU A 77 -13.86 6.21 16.32
CA GLU A 77 -14.68 6.77 17.41
C GLU A 77 -15.70 7.80 16.87
N GLY A 78 -15.79 7.95 15.56
CA GLY A 78 -16.68 8.91 14.92
C GLY A 78 -16.75 8.72 13.42
N ASN A 79 -17.15 9.78 12.70
CA ASN A 79 -17.29 9.71 11.27
C ASN A 79 -15.95 9.46 10.55
N ILE A 80 -15.98 8.61 9.55
CA ILE A 80 -14.85 8.38 8.66
C ILE A 80 -15.11 9.15 7.36
N ASP A 81 -14.14 9.94 6.93
CA ASP A 81 -14.09 10.54 5.58
C ASP A 81 -12.64 10.43 5.11
N MET A 82 -12.35 9.42 4.30
CA MET A 82 -10.99 9.03 3.95
C MET A 82 -10.84 8.81 2.46
N ILE A 83 -9.75 9.32 1.90
CA ILE A 83 -9.26 8.99 0.56
C ILE A 83 -7.90 8.33 0.71
N ALA A 84 -7.80 7.08 0.29
CA ALA A 84 -6.56 6.32 0.28
C ALA A 84 -6.08 6.07 -1.14
N VAL A 85 -4.83 6.41 -1.42
CA VAL A 85 -4.13 6.04 -2.65
C VAL A 85 -3.42 4.72 -2.39
N ILE A 86 -3.84 3.68 -3.07
CA ILE A 86 -3.27 2.33 -2.93
C ILE A 86 -2.27 2.12 -4.06
N PHE A 87 -1.00 2.03 -3.71
CA PHE A 87 0.07 1.83 -4.69
C PHE A 87 0.29 0.35 -4.99
N HIS A 88 0.80 0.06 -6.18
CA HIS A 88 1.47 -1.21 -6.41
C HIS A 88 2.71 -1.34 -5.50
N PRO A 89 3.28 -2.53 -5.32
CA PRO A 89 4.37 -2.74 -4.35
C PRO A 89 5.56 -1.77 -4.47
N LEU A 90 5.88 -1.34 -5.69
CA LEU A 90 6.94 -0.35 -5.98
C LEU A 90 6.39 1.03 -6.36
N GLY A 91 5.07 1.18 -6.35
CA GLY A 91 4.43 2.33 -6.98
C GLY A 91 4.72 3.68 -6.32
N LEU A 92 5.11 3.69 -5.05
CA LEU A 92 5.46 4.93 -4.36
C LEU A 92 6.90 5.39 -4.63
N ASN A 93 7.82 4.47 -4.96
CA ASN A 93 9.26 4.77 -5.12
C ASN A 93 9.58 5.96 -6.04
N PRO A 94 8.95 6.12 -7.21
CA PRO A 94 9.26 7.24 -8.11
C PRO A 94 8.88 8.62 -7.55
N PHE A 95 8.10 8.66 -6.46
CA PHE A 95 7.52 9.91 -5.95
C PHE A 95 8.11 10.37 -4.62
N VAL A 96 8.89 9.52 -3.96
CA VAL A 96 9.49 9.83 -2.64
C VAL A 96 10.97 9.47 -2.63
N ARG A 97 11.75 10.24 -1.85
CA ARG A 97 13.20 10.07 -1.74
C ARG A 97 13.60 9.39 -0.42
N CYS A 98 12.89 8.34 -0.03
CA CYS A 98 13.24 7.57 1.15
C CYS A 98 13.30 6.08 0.82
N SER A 99 14.07 5.31 1.60
CA SER A 99 14.03 3.85 1.49
C SER A 99 12.70 3.34 1.98
N MET A 100 12.06 2.43 1.21
CA MET A 100 10.83 1.81 1.66
C MET A 100 11.03 0.95 2.91
N SER A 101 12.28 0.55 3.22
CA SER A 101 12.59 -0.18 4.46
C SER A 101 12.35 0.66 5.72
N GLU A 102 12.44 1.98 5.64
CA GLU A 102 12.12 2.89 6.74
C GLU A 102 10.61 2.94 7.04
N LEU A 103 9.79 2.57 6.06
CA LEU A 103 8.34 2.50 6.18
C LEU A 103 7.84 1.13 6.70
N TYR A 104 8.72 0.15 6.87
CA TYR A 104 8.31 -1.21 7.23
C TYR A 104 7.64 -1.27 8.59
N ASN A 105 6.39 -1.74 8.64
CA ASN A 105 5.53 -1.78 9.84
C ASN A 105 5.31 -0.41 10.51
N HIS A 106 5.47 0.69 9.77
CA HIS A 106 5.30 2.04 10.27
C HIS A 106 4.25 2.84 9.50
N TYR A 107 3.71 3.83 10.21
CA TYR A 107 2.96 4.95 9.66
C TYR A 107 3.88 6.18 9.78
N ILE A 108 4.08 6.89 8.69
CA ILE A 108 4.80 8.17 8.70
C ILE A 108 3.78 9.27 8.42
N ASN A 109 3.70 10.24 9.30
CA ASN A 109 2.86 11.40 9.08
C ASN A 109 3.38 12.20 7.88
N VAL A 110 2.49 12.66 7.02
CA VAL A 110 2.84 13.48 5.86
C VAL A 110 3.62 14.73 6.27
N GLU A 111 3.33 15.29 7.44
CA GLU A 111 4.01 16.47 7.98
C GLU A 111 5.49 16.22 8.30
N ASP A 112 5.83 14.99 8.68
CA ASP A 112 7.20 14.60 9.06
C ASP A 112 8.12 14.38 7.84
N LEU A 113 7.54 14.35 6.62
CA LEU A 113 8.31 14.17 5.37
C LEU A 113 8.99 15.46 4.87
N GLU A 114 8.73 16.62 5.50
CA GLU A 114 9.25 17.94 5.08
C GLU A 114 9.01 18.26 3.59
N ASP A 115 8.02 17.64 2.98
CA ASP A 115 7.63 17.80 1.58
C ASP A 115 6.57 18.89 1.46
N ILE A 116 6.97 20.09 1.02
CA ILE A 116 6.12 21.27 0.94
C ILE A 116 4.91 21.01 0.01
N GLU A 117 5.14 20.43 -1.17
CA GLU A 117 4.06 20.20 -2.15
C GLU A 117 3.07 19.13 -1.67
N LEU A 118 3.56 18.08 -0.97
CA LEU A 118 2.69 17.07 -0.38
C LEU A 118 1.85 17.66 0.77
N ASN A 119 2.44 18.57 1.55
CA ASN A 119 1.73 19.30 2.58
C ASN A 119 0.69 20.28 1.99
N ASP A 120 0.98 20.89 0.84
CA ASP A 120 0.00 21.72 0.10
C ASP A 120 -1.14 20.86 -0.45
N LEU A 121 -0.82 19.70 -1.03
CA LEU A 121 -1.84 18.74 -1.47
C LEU A 121 -2.75 18.33 -0.31
N LYS A 122 -2.18 17.98 0.84
CA LYS A 122 -2.93 17.66 2.07
C LYS A 122 -3.91 18.78 2.46
N ARG A 123 -3.44 20.03 2.48
CA ARG A 123 -4.29 21.20 2.82
C ARG A 123 -5.44 21.34 1.82
N ASN A 124 -5.16 21.22 0.53
CA ASN A 124 -6.18 21.34 -0.51
C ASN A 124 -7.24 20.23 -0.39
N ILE A 125 -6.82 18.99 -0.14
CA ILE A 125 -7.74 17.85 0.04
C ILE A 125 -8.59 18.02 1.31
N SER A 126 -8.04 18.59 2.38
CA SER A 126 -8.75 18.74 3.65
C SER A 126 -9.96 19.68 3.57
N VAL A 127 -9.94 20.64 2.63
CA VAL A 127 -11.03 21.63 2.45
C VAL A 127 -11.91 21.35 1.24
N GLU A 128 -11.51 20.47 0.34
CA GLU A 128 -12.24 20.15 -0.89
C GLU A 128 -13.31 19.08 -0.62
N PRO A 129 -14.60 19.39 -0.76
CA PRO A 129 -15.68 18.45 -0.48
C PRO A 129 -15.86 17.40 -1.59
N ALA A 130 -15.52 17.73 -2.85
CA ALA A 130 -15.76 16.86 -3.99
C ALA A 130 -14.62 15.85 -4.18
N VAL A 131 -14.95 14.57 -4.05
CA VAL A 131 -13.98 13.45 -4.18
C VAL A 131 -13.28 13.48 -5.53
N GLU A 132 -14.00 13.71 -6.61
CA GLU A 132 -13.46 13.76 -7.97
C GLU A 132 -12.42 14.88 -8.14
N THR A 133 -12.61 16.01 -7.46
CA THR A 133 -11.62 17.10 -7.45
C THR A 133 -10.39 16.70 -6.63
N CYS A 134 -10.58 16.06 -5.47
CA CYS A 134 -9.48 15.52 -4.69
C CYS A 134 -8.61 14.54 -5.52
N ILE A 135 -9.25 13.62 -6.24
CA ILE A 135 -8.53 12.67 -7.11
C ILE A 135 -7.74 13.40 -8.21
N ARG A 136 -8.33 14.42 -8.86
CA ARG A 136 -7.60 15.23 -9.86
C ARG A 136 -6.38 15.94 -9.25
N LEU A 137 -6.49 16.46 -8.04
CA LEU A 137 -5.36 17.09 -7.33
C LEU A 137 -4.26 16.07 -7.04
N ILE A 138 -4.62 14.87 -6.57
CA ILE A 138 -3.70 13.76 -6.30
C ILE A 138 -3.01 13.33 -7.60
N GLU A 139 -3.74 13.14 -8.69
CA GLU A 139 -3.17 12.74 -9.97
C GLU A 139 -2.21 13.78 -10.53
N ARG A 140 -2.58 15.07 -10.47
CA ARG A 140 -1.70 16.17 -10.88
C ARG A 140 -0.39 16.16 -10.10
N PHE A 141 -0.46 16.01 -8.78
CA PHE A 141 0.71 15.94 -7.91
C PHE A 141 1.65 14.80 -8.32
N PHE A 142 1.13 13.58 -8.56
CA PHE A 142 1.96 12.46 -8.96
C PHE A 142 2.49 12.58 -10.38
N MET A 143 1.69 13.10 -11.32
CA MET A 143 2.16 13.31 -12.70
C MET A 143 3.31 14.31 -12.80
N GLN A 144 3.33 15.33 -11.95
CA GLN A 144 4.42 16.33 -11.92
C GLN A 144 5.73 15.79 -11.32
N ARG A 145 5.66 14.66 -10.60
CA ARG A 145 6.80 14.05 -9.88
C ARG A 145 7.31 12.76 -10.50
N LEU A 146 6.79 12.37 -11.65
CA LEU A 146 7.28 11.18 -12.34
C LEU A 146 8.75 11.32 -12.66
N VAL A 147 9.56 10.40 -12.15
CA VAL A 147 10.97 10.24 -12.50
C VAL A 147 11.18 8.88 -13.16
N ASP A 148 12.17 8.79 -14.03
CA ASP A 148 12.52 7.54 -14.67
C ASP A 148 12.96 6.49 -13.64
N ALA A 149 12.47 5.26 -13.83
CA ALA A 149 12.82 4.13 -12.99
C ALA A 149 14.28 3.70 -13.22
N ASP A 150 15.04 3.59 -12.14
CA ASP A 150 16.41 3.11 -12.21
C ASP A 150 16.50 1.60 -12.49
N CYS A 151 17.71 1.12 -12.72
CA CYS A 151 17.96 -0.29 -13.01
C CYS A 151 17.55 -1.22 -11.84
N ASN A 152 17.70 -0.78 -10.60
CA ASN A 152 17.34 -1.57 -9.42
C ASN A 152 15.83 -1.66 -9.25
N TYR A 153 15.10 -0.59 -9.57
CA TYR A 153 13.63 -0.61 -9.64
C TYR A 153 13.17 -1.68 -10.65
N GLN A 154 13.72 -1.68 -11.86
CA GLN A 154 13.36 -2.64 -12.92
C GLN A 154 13.66 -4.09 -12.49
N ARG A 155 14.82 -4.34 -11.87
CA ARG A 155 15.19 -5.65 -11.32
C ARG A 155 14.23 -6.10 -10.23
N THR A 156 13.87 -5.21 -9.30
CA THR A 156 12.92 -5.51 -8.25
C THR A 156 11.52 -5.76 -8.79
N GLN A 157 11.09 -5.00 -9.79
CA GLN A 157 9.82 -5.22 -10.47
C GLN A 157 9.78 -6.60 -11.16
N HIS A 158 10.88 -7.00 -11.80
CA HIS A 158 11.00 -8.34 -12.38
C HIS A 158 10.85 -9.43 -11.31
N ALA A 159 11.56 -9.30 -10.19
CA ALA A 159 11.45 -10.25 -9.08
C ALA A 159 10.03 -10.34 -8.51
N ILE A 160 9.34 -9.21 -8.33
CA ILE A 160 7.94 -9.17 -7.87
C ILE A 160 7.02 -9.94 -8.82
N ARG A 161 7.17 -9.73 -10.14
CA ARG A 161 6.38 -10.46 -11.14
C ARG A 161 6.62 -11.96 -11.06
N GLN A 162 7.87 -12.39 -10.84
CA GLN A 162 8.18 -13.81 -10.66
C GLN A 162 7.54 -14.38 -9.39
N ILE A 163 7.62 -13.68 -8.26
CA ILE A 163 6.98 -14.10 -7.00
C ILE A 163 5.46 -14.28 -7.18
N ILE A 164 4.81 -13.36 -7.89
CA ILE A 164 3.36 -13.43 -8.13
C ILE A 164 2.99 -14.62 -9.02
N ASN A 165 3.78 -14.88 -10.07
CA ASN A 165 3.49 -15.91 -11.06
C ASN A 165 3.92 -17.31 -10.63
N GLN A 166 4.97 -17.42 -9.80
CA GLN A 166 5.57 -18.67 -9.35
C GLN A 166 5.69 -18.66 -7.81
N PRO A 167 4.60 -18.99 -7.09
CA PRO A 167 4.58 -18.91 -5.63
C PRO A 167 5.55 -19.85 -4.90
N GLN A 168 6.30 -20.68 -5.58
CA GLN A 168 7.29 -21.59 -4.99
C GLN A 168 8.73 -21.29 -5.43
N ILE A 169 8.97 -20.16 -6.10
CA ILE A 169 10.30 -19.80 -6.56
C ILE A 169 11.25 -19.57 -5.38
N ASP A 170 12.45 -20.14 -5.45
CA ASP A 170 13.48 -19.94 -4.43
C ASP A 170 14.11 -18.54 -4.54
N VAL A 171 14.52 -17.99 -3.39
CA VAL A 171 15.10 -16.64 -3.32
C VAL A 171 16.46 -16.55 -4.03
N ASN A 172 17.25 -17.63 -4.09
CA ASN A 172 18.51 -17.67 -4.84
C ASN A 172 18.23 -17.56 -6.35
N THR A 173 17.26 -18.33 -6.84
CA THR A 173 16.80 -18.26 -8.23
C THR A 173 16.29 -16.86 -8.59
N LEU A 174 15.57 -16.19 -7.68
CA LEU A 174 15.18 -14.80 -7.87
C LEU A 174 16.38 -13.85 -7.98
N ALA A 175 17.38 -14.02 -7.12
CA ALA A 175 18.59 -13.20 -7.15
C ALA A 175 19.33 -13.38 -8.49
N GLU A 176 19.52 -14.62 -8.93
CA GLU A 176 20.14 -14.96 -10.22
C GLU A 176 19.38 -14.34 -11.39
N SER A 177 18.05 -14.41 -11.40
CA SER A 177 17.22 -13.85 -12.46
C SER A 177 17.31 -12.32 -12.58
N THR A 178 17.76 -11.65 -11.51
CA THR A 178 17.99 -10.21 -11.48
C THR A 178 19.44 -9.81 -11.75
N CYS A 179 20.32 -10.78 -12.04
CA CYS A 179 21.76 -10.57 -12.18
C CYS A 179 22.40 -9.93 -10.93
N LEU A 180 21.94 -10.28 -9.74
CA LEU A 180 22.47 -9.83 -8.46
C LEU A 180 22.91 -11.02 -7.62
N GLY A 181 24.00 -10.86 -6.83
CA GLY A 181 24.30 -11.81 -5.78
C GLY A 181 23.24 -11.75 -4.67
N TYR A 182 22.99 -12.87 -3.97
CA TYR A 182 21.94 -13.01 -2.96
C TYR A 182 21.88 -11.86 -1.94
N ARG A 183 23.05 -11.47 -1.37
CA ARG A 183 23.09 -10.37 -0.38
C ARG A 183 22.68 -9.02 -0.98
N GLN A 184 23.16 -8.75 -2.19
CA GLN A 184 22.83 -7.52 -2.89
C GLN A 184 21.35 -7.49 -3.30
N PHE A 185 20.83 -8.60 -3.83
CA PHE A 185 19.42 -8.77 -4.15
C PHE A 185 18.53 -8.49 -2.92
N LYS A 186 18.83 -9.14 -1.78
CA LYS A 186 18.07 -8.94 -0.55
C LYS A 186 18.03 -7.46 -0.13
N ARG A 187 19.18 -6.77 -0.18
CA ARG A 187 19.27 -5.34 0.16
C ARG A 187 18.43 -4.51 -0.80
N VAL A 188 18.67 -4.61 -2.10
CA VAL A 188 17.96 -3.84 -3.15
C VAL A 188 16.45 -4.08 -3.06
N PHE A 189 16.02 -5.32 -2.91
CA PHE A 189 14.61 -5.66 -2.76
C PHE A 189 14.00 -5.02 -1.50
N THR A 190 14.68 -5.11 -0.36
CA THR A 190 14.19 -4.54 0.91
C THR A 190 14.12 -3.01 0.83
N ASP A 191 15.09 -2.36 0.23
CA ASP A 191 15.12 -0.90 0.07
C ASP A 191 13.98 -0.40 -0.83
N HIS A 192 13.56 -1.18 -1.84
CA HIS A 192 12.50 -0.79 -2.77
C HIS A 192 11.10 -1.23 -2.34
N VAL A 193 10.97 -2.41 -1.72
CA VAL A 193 9.66 -2.98 -1.34
C VAL A 193 9.27 -2.62 0.09
N GLY A 194 10.24 -2.40 0.96
CA GLY A 194 10.02 -2.13 2.37
C GLY A 194 10.03 -3.37 3.26
N MET A 195 10.13 -4.56 2.69
CA MET A 195 10.25 -5.82 3.45
C MET A 195 11.15 -6.81 2.71
N SER A 196 11.65 -7.82 3.42
CA SER A 196 12.51 -8.84 2.81
C SER A 196 11.75 -9.64 1.74
N PRO A 197 12.45 -10.24 0.75
CA PRO A 197 11.81 -11.10 -0.25
C PRO A 197 10.99 -12.22 0.37
N LYS A 198 11.46 -12.82 1.46
CA LYS A 198 10.76 -13.91 2.16
C LYS A 198 9.46 -13.45 2.84
N GLU A 199 9.46 -12.26 3.41
CA GLU A 199 8.25 -11.68 4.02
C GLU A 199 7.24 -11.29 2.96
N TYR A 200 7.69 -10.62 1.88
CA TYR A 200 6.85 -10.27 0.76
C TYR A 200 6.19 -11.50 0.13
N TYR A 201 6.94 -12.56 -0.04
CA TYR A 201 6.45 -13.85 -0.51
C TYR A 201 5.32 -14.41 0.37
N ARG A 202 5.47 -14.34 1.70
CA ARG A 202 4.40 -14.75 2.64
C ARG A 202 3.13 -13.89 2.46
N VAL A 203 3.30 -12.58 2.25
CA VAL A 203 2.17 -11.68 2.00
C VAL A 203 1.47 -12.05 0.69
N VAL A 204 2.20 -12.30 -0.39
CA VAL A 204 1.63 -12.70 -1.68
C VAL A 204 0.85 -14.02 -1.55
N ARG A 205 1.43 -15.02 -0.89
CA ARG A 205 0.73 -16.30 -0.63
C ARG A 205 -0.53 -16.11 0.20
N PHE A 206 -0.46 -15.29 1.24
CA PHE A 206 -1.62 -14.98 2.06
C PHE A 206 -2.73 -14.28 1.24
N GLN A 207 -2.39 -13.30 0.42
CA GLN A 207 -3.34 -12.63 -0.46
C GLN A 207 -3.96 -13.59 -1.48
N ARG A 208 -3.16 -14.51 -2.02
CA ARG A 208 -3.65 -15.57 -2.91
C ARG A 208 -4.65 -16.49 -2.20
N ALA A 209 -4.32 -16.91 -0.98
CA ALA A 209 -5.21 -17.75 -0.16
C ALA A 209 -6.54 -17.06 0.12
N LEU A 210 -6.51 -15.77 0.48
CA LEU A 210 -7.74 -14.99 0.68
C LEU A 210 -8.57 -14.90 -0.60
N TYR A 211 -7.95 -14.64 -1.73
CA TYR A 211 -8.61 -14.58 -3.02
C TYR A 211 -9.30 -15.93 -3.35
N LEU A 212 -8.61 -17.04 -3.16
CA LEU A 212 -9.17 -18.36 -3.41
C LEU A 212 -10.36 -18.67 -2.49
N LEU A 213 -10.26 -18.39 -1.20
CA LEU A 213 -11.36 -18.58 -0.24
C LEU A 213 -12.59 -17.72 -0.57
N GLN A 214 -12.39 -16.49 -1.04
CA GLN A 214 -13.50 -15.60 -1.41
C GLN A 214 -14.21 -16.06 -2.69
N ASN A 215 -13.48 -16.63 -3.64
CA ASN A 215 -14.03 -17.02 -4.94
C ASN A 215 -14.44 -18.50 -5.02
N HIS A 216 -13.98 -19.32 -4.06
CA HIS A 216 -14.28 -20.76 -3.97
C HIS A 216 -14.70 -21.12 -2.54
N PRO A 217 -15.94 -20.77 -2.11
CA PRO A 217 -16.39 -20.95 -0.72
C PRO A 217 -16.39 -22.41 -0.22
N GLY A 218 -16.33 -23.38 -1.12
CA GLY A 218 -16.27 -24.82 -0.79
C GLY A 218 -14.86 -25.43 -0.79
N MET A 219 -13.82 -24.63 -0.98
CA MET A 219 -12.43 -25.13 -1.04
C MET A 219 -11.97 -25.58 0.34
N GLU A 220 -11.46 -26.81 0.42
CA GLU A 220 -10.89 -27.33 1.68
C GLU A 220 -9.52 -26.69 1.96
N PHE A 221 -9.16 -26.55 3.26
CA PHE A 221 -7.90 -25.96 3.66
C PHE A 221 -6.66 -26.73 3.16
N VAL A 222 -6.81 -28.03 2.93
CA VAL A 222 -5.74 -28.87 2.35
C VAL A 222 -5.47 -28.45 0.90
N ASP A 223 -6.50 -28.30 0.10
CA ASP A 223 -6.39 -27.87 -1.30
C ASP A 223 -5.87 -26.43 -1.40
N LEU A 224 -6.30 -25.56 -0.48
CA LEU A 224 -5.77 -24.20 -0.35
C LEU A 224 -4.26 -24.19 -0.09
N ALA A 225 -3.78 -25.06 0.81
CA ALA A 225 -2.36 -25.15 1.15
C ALA A 225 -1.50 -25.60 -0.05
N TYR A 226 -2.01 -26.49 -0.89
CA TYR A 226 -1.34 -26.91 -2.13
C TYR A 226 -1.39 -25.87 -3.24
N SER A 227 -2.44 -25.01 -3.24
CA SER A 227 -2.63 -23.98 -4.26
C SER A 227 -1.86 -22.69 -3.98
N CYS A 228 -1.32 -22.52 -2.78
CA CYS A 228 -0.57 -21.36 -2.30
C CYS A 228 0.86 -21.70 -1.92
#